data_f7a03b620c974e520f71d372b71fadde
#
_entry.id   f7a03b620c974e520f71d372b71fadde
#
_cell.length_a   1.000
_cell.length_b   1.000
_cell.length_c   1.000
_cell.angle_alpha   90.00
_cell.angle_beta   90.00
_cell.angle_gamma   90.00
#
_symmetry.space_group_name_H-M   'P 1'
#
loop_
_entity.id
_entity.type
_entity.pdbx_description
1 polymer ?
#
loop_
_entity_poly.entity_id
_entity_poly.type
_entity_poly.pdbx_seq_one_letter_code
_entity_poly.pdbx_strand_id
1 'polypeptide(L)'
;MACFPLQDSRHSVVSDENMSSSQDNYEIRLATVTIGHRDEFLQTLRTVGKRNTTSIICFDAEKMAGPDHVETAIQHAQRSFFSEKPISNSFEMEALLFAAGSRQCSAATLFGIHSGVNILFVCICPPKDKVWAELTPHMHFVADIGDTWTKEKATRLMKLFDISQNEVDLVGEDRLKELVLERIALLEVYR
;
A
#
# COMPACT_ATOMS: atom_id res chain seq x y z
N MET A 1 44.07 0.96 -59.73
CA MET A 1 43.78 -0.21 -58.91
C MET A 1 43.89 0.19 -57.47
N ALA A 2 42.79 0.51 -56.85
CA ALA A 2 42.70 0.98 -55.46
C ALA A 2 41.97 -0.10 -54.65
N CYS A 3 42.69 -0.72 -53.70
CA CYS A 3 42.10 -1.61 -52.68
C CYS A 3 41.44 -0.79 -51.60
N PHE A 4 40.16 -1.01 -51.35
CA PHE A 4 39.44 -0.53 -50.19
C PHE A 4 39.59 -1.53 -49.04
N PRO A 5 39.87 -1.13 -47.80
CA PRO A 5 39.77 -2.01 -46.65
C PRO A 5 38.34 -2.03 -46.11
N LEU A 6 37.87 -3.24 -45.76
CA LEU A 6 36.62 -3.55 -45.09
C LEU A 6 36.59 -2.89 -43.70
N GLN A 7 35.54 -2.12 -43.43
CA GLN A 7 35.23 -1.59 -42.12
C GLN A 7 34.54 -2.66 -41.26
N ASP A 8 35.20 -2.96 -40.19
CA ASP A 8 34.78 -3.88 -39.11
C ASP A 8 33.65 -3.21 -38.31
N SER A 9 32.43 -3.73 -38.44
CA SER A 9 31.26 -3.29 -37.69
C SER A 9 31.32 -3.88 -36.29
N ARG A 10 31.90 -3.13 -35.34
CA ARG A 10 31.81 -3.49 -33.92
C ARG A 10 30.37 -3.30 -33.47
N HIS A 11 29.69 -4.42 -33.22
CA HIS A 11 28.48 -4.45 -32.41
C HIS A 11 28.82 -3.92 -31.02
N SER A 12 28.31 -2.75 -30.70
CA SER A 12 28.23 -2.25 -29.34
C SER A 12 27.17 -3.07 -28.64
N VAL A 13 27.65 -3.97 -27.80
CA VAL A 13 26.81 -4.63 -26.77
C VAL A 13 26.39 -3.51 -25.83
N VAL A 14 25.11 -3.10 -25.95
CA VAL A 14 24.45 -2.29 -24.93
C VAL A 14 24.30 -3.22 -23.74
N SER A 15 25.13 -2.99 -22.73
CA SER A 15 25.05 -3.62 -21.44
C SER A 15 23.68 -3.29 -20.81
N ASP A 16 22.87 -4.33 -20.61
CA ASP A 16 21.68 -4.34 -19.76
C ASP A 16 22.10 -4.23 -18.28
N GLU A 17 22.62 -3.07 -17.89
CA GLU A 17 22.88 -2.70 -16.51
C GLU A 17 21.98 -1.53 -16.14
N ASN A 18 20.67 -1.77 -16.00
CA ASN A 18 19.80 -0.90 -15.20
C ASN A 18 18.47 -1.57 -14.83
N MET A 19 18.53 -2.77 -14.27
CA MET A 19 17.37 -3.42 -13.67
C MET A 19 17.65 -3.76 -12.20
N SER A 20 18.07 -2.73 -11.44
CA SER A 20 18.27 -2.85 -10.01
C SER A 20 18.09 -1.50 -9.35
N SER A 21 16.99 -1.35 -8.72
CA SER A 21 16.45 -0.50 -7.67
C SER A 21 15.16 0.19 -8.12
N SER A 22 14.03 -0.52 -8.02
CA SER A 22 12.78 0.15 -7.75
C SER A 22 12.91 0.76 -6.35
N GLN A 23 13.48 1.98 -6.27
CA GLN A 23 13.43 2.77 -5.07
C GLN A 23 11.94 2.94 -4.75
N ASP A 24 11.51 2.41 -3.61
CA ASP A 24 10.12 2.49 -3.18
C ASP A 24 9.71 3.95 -3.17
N ASN A 25 8.85 4.33 -4.12
CA ASN A 25 8.43 5.71 -4.33
C ASN A 25 7.28 6.06 -3.37
N TYR A 26 7.39 5.64 -2.11
CA TYR A 26 6.45 5.94 -1.03
C TYR A 26 7.16 5.98 0.33
N GLU A 27 6.53 6.63 1.29
CA GLU A 27 6.94 6.64 2.69
C GLU A 27 5.73 6.36 3.57
N ILE A 28 5.90 5.51 4.58
CA ILE A 28 4.86 5.10 5.52
C ILE A 28 5.24 5.58 6.92
N ARG A 29 4.30 6.23 7.60
CA ARG A 29 4.42 6.56 9.03
C ARG A 29 3.19 6.12 9.77
N LEU A 30 3.38 5.82 11.06
CA LEU A 30 2.29 5.47 11.95
C LEU A 30 1.75 6.74 12.61
N ALA A 31 0.42 6.86 12.72
CA ALA A 31 -0.22 8.00 13.34
C ALA A 31 -1.46 7.61 14.15
N THR A 32 -1.75 8.41 15.16
CA THR A 32 -3.03 8.36 15.87
C THR A 32 -3.81 9.64 15.60
N VAL A 33 -5.14 9.51 15.46
CA VAL A 33 -6.02 10.66 15.22
C VAL A 33 -7.43 10.36 15.73
N THR A 34 -8.10 11.38 16.27
CA THR A 34 -9.53 11.32 16.57
C THR A 34 -10.29 12.10 15.50
N ILE A 35 -11.10 11.40 14.73
CA ILE A 35 -11.83 11.95 13.59
C ILE A 35 -13.29 12.15 14.00
N GLY A 36 -13.74 13.43 14.08
CA GLY A 36 -15.14 13.77 14.34
C GLY A 36 -15.99 13.57 13.08
N HIS A 37 -15.59 14.17 11.97
CA HIS A 37 -16.29 14.13 10.68
C HIS A 37 -15.39 13.52 9.61
N ARG A 38 -15.67 12.25 9.24
CA ARG A 38 -14.86 11.49 8.30
C ARG A 38 -14.68 12.18 6.95
N ASP A 39 -15.76 12.72 6.40
CA ASP A 39 -15.74 13.31 5.06
C ASP A 39 -14.95 14.63 5.01
N GLU A 40 -14.99 15.44 6.08
CA GLU A 40 -14.18 16.65 6.21
C GLU A 40 -12.70 16.32 6.32
N PHE A 41 -12.37 15.26 7.09
CA PHE A 41 -11.00 14.81 7.21
C PHE A 41 -10.47 14.26 5.88
N LEU A 42 -11.25 13.45 5.15
CA LEU A 42 -10.91 13.01 3.80
C LEU A 42 -10.70 14.19 2.84
N GLN A 43 -11.53 15.23 2.93
CA GLN A 43 -11.37 16.42 2.10
C GLN A 43 -10.07 17.17 2.42
N THR A 44 -9.67 17.21 3.69
CA THR A 44 -8.38 17.77 4.13
C THR A 44 -7.23 17.00 3.51
N LEU A 45 -7.21 15.67 3.62
CA LEU A 45 -6.18 14.82 3.03
C LEU A 45 -6.07 15.02 1.51
N ARG A 46 -7.22 15.03 0.81
CA ARG A 46 -7.28 15.27 -0.64
C ARG A 46 -6.75 16.64 -1.03
N THR A 47 -7.04 17.67 -0.24
CA THR A 47 -6.58 19.04 -0.49
C THR A 47 -5.06 19.13 -0.34
N VAL A 48 -4.52 18.57 0.74
CA VAL A 48 -3.07 18.50 0.98
C VAL A 48 -2.38 17.71 -0.13
N GLY A 49 -2.90 16.54 -0.49
CA GLY A 49 -2.36 15.70 -1.54
C GLY A 49 -2.33 16.40 -2.89
N LYS A 50 -3.45 16.97 -3.34
CA LYS A 50 -3.55 17.70 -4.61
C LYS A 50 -2.59 18.88 -4.68
N ARG A 51 -2.51 19.72 -3.61
CA ARG A 51 -1.60 20.87 -3.55
C ARG A 51 -0.14 20.46 -3.67
N ASN A 52 0.20 19.29 -3.17
CA ASN A 52 1.58 18.77 -3.19
C ASN A 52 1.83 17.75 -4.31
N THR A 53 0.88 17.49 -5.19
CA THR A 53 1.01 16.49 -6.27
C THR A 53 1.49 15.14 -5.72
N THR A 54 0.77 14.62 -4.72
CA THR A 54 1.03 13.32 -4.09
C THR A 54 -0.28 12.69 -3.63
N SER A 55 -0.30 11.39 -3.50
CA SER A 55 -1.40 10.64 -2.90
C SER A 55 -1.12 10.41 -1.42
N ILE A 56 -2.14 10.60 -0.59
CA ILE A 56 -2.11 10.34 0.85
C ILE A 56 -3.11 9.22 1.13
N ILE A 57 -2.61 8.06 1.50
CA ILE A 57 -3.43 6.89 1.80
C ILE A 57 -3.33 6.61 3.30
N CYS A 58 -4.48 6.40 3.94
CA CYS A 58 -4.57 6.05 5.35
C CYS A 58 -5.19 4.66 5.50
N PHE A 59 -4.45 3.73 6.08
CA PHE A 59 -4.91 2.38 6.38
C PHE A 59 -5.17 2.22 7.87
N ASP A 60 -6.31 1.66 8.24
CA ASP A 60 -6.64 1.31 9.62
C ASP A 60 -5.69 0.20 10.11
N ALA A 61 -4.76 0.54 11.00
CA ALA A 61 -3.76 -0.38 11.51
C ALA A 61 -4.35 -1.61 12.21
N GLU A 62 -5.57 -1.50 12.74
CA GLU A 62 -6.30 -2.60 13.37
C GLU A 62 -6.77 -3.67 12.37
N LYS A 63 -6.84 -3.33 11.08
CA LYS A 63 -7.28 -4.21 9.99
C LYS A 63 -6.14 -4.63 9.06
N MET A 64 -4.94 -4.07 9.28
CA MET A 64 -3.74 -4.46 8.54
C MET A 64 -2.96 -5.53 9.31
N ALA A 65 -2.46 -6.54 8.62
CA ALA A 65 -1.65 -7.60 9.21
C ALA A 65 -0.20 -7.14 9.58
N GLY A 66 0.08 -5.87 9.41
CA GLY A 66 1.36 -5.25 9.73
C GLY A 66 1.87 -4.37 8.58
N PRO A 67 3.10 -3.81 8.72
CA PRO A 67 3.73 -2.97 7.69
C PRO A 67 3.83 -3.67 6.33
N ASP A 68 4.24 -4.94 6.29
CA ASP A 68 4.39 -5.73 5.06
C ASP A 68 3.08 -5.79 4.24
N HIS A 69 1.93 -5.85 4.95
CA HIS A 69 0.63 -5.81 4.30
C HIS A 69 0.37 -4.46 3.63
N VAL A 70 0.72 -3.35 4.30
CA VAL A 70 0.59 -1.99 3.74
C VAL A 70 1.48 -1.84 2.52
N GLU A 71 2.75 -2.23 2.62
CA GLU A 71 3.72 -2.17 1.52
C GLU A 71 3.26 -2.98 0.32
N THR A 72 2.84 -4.23 0.55
CA THR A 72 2.32 -5.10 -0.51
C THR A 72 1.12 -4.46 -1.22
N ALA A 73 0.16 -3.91 -0.48
CA ALA A 73 -1.01 -3.25 -1.05
C ALA A 73 -0.63 -2.04 -1.93
N ILE A 74 0.33 -1.22 -1.48
CA ILE A 74 0.83 -0.05 -2.22
C ILE A 74 1.56 -0.50 -3.50
N GLN A 75 2.44 -1.49 -3.41
CA GLN A 75 3.20 -2.00 -4.55
C GLN A 75 2.28 -2.59 -5.62
N HIS A 76 1.24 -3.34 -5.23
CA HIS A 76 0.22 -3.83 -6.15
C HIS A 76 -0.55 -2.68 -6.82
N ALA A 77 -0.95 -1.67 -6.05
CA ALA A 77 -1.62 -0.48 -6.60
C ALA A 77 -0.72 0.27 -7.60
N GLN A 78 0.56 0.45 -7.29
CA GLN A 78 1.52 1.05 -8.21
C GLN A 78 1.63 0.24 -9.52
N ARG A 79 1.83 -1.07 -9.44
CA ARG A 79 1.89 -1.94 -10.63
C ARG A 79 0.61 -1.86 -11.45
N SER A 80 -0.54 -1.81 -10.79
CA SER A 80 -1.85 -1.69 -11.42
C SER A 80 -1.97 -0.41 -12.26
N PHE A 81 -1.54 0.72 -11.73
CA PHE A 81 -1.54 1.99 -12.43
C PHE A 81 -0.49 2.05 -13.55
N PHE A 82 0.71 1.49 -13.34
CA PHE A 82 1.75 1.40 -14.38
C PHE A 82 1.32 0.52 -15.56
N SER A 83 0.57 -0.55 -15.30
CA SER A 83 0.06 -1.43 -16.37
C SER A 83 -1.18 -0.89 -17.08
N GLU A 84 -1.65 0.31 -16.72
CA GLU A 84 -2.87 0.96 -17.24
C GLU A 84 -4.13 0.10 -17.10
N LYS A 85 -4.18 -0.75 -16.08
CA LYS A 85 -5.32 -1.64 -15.78
C LYS A 85 -5.76 -1.50 -14.33
N PRO A 86 -5.98 -0.28 -13.79
CA PRO A 86 -6.44 -0.14 -12.42
C PRO A 86 -7.91 -0.59 -12.28
N ILE A 87 -8.27 -1.10 -11.11
CA ILE A 87 -9.65 -1.43 -10.74
C ILE A 87 -10.41 -0.14 -10.42
N SER A 88 -9.71 0.87 -9.88
CA SER A 88 -10.25 2.14 -9.42
C SER A 88 -9.68 3.34 -10.20
N ASN A 89 -10.43 4.44 -10.21
CA ASN A 89 -10.01 5.70 -10.82
C ASN A 89 -9.07 6.54 -9.92
N SER A 90 -8.81 6.12 -8.69
CA SER A 90 -7.88 6.79 -7.79
C SER A 90 -6.89 5.82 -7.18
N PHE A 91 -5.64 6.24 -7.06
CA PHE A 91 -4.57 5.45 -6.47
C PHE A 91 -4.85 5.10 -5.01
N GLU A 92 -5.45 6.02 -4.25
CA GLU A 92 -5.82 5.80 -2.86
C GLU A 92 -6.85 4.68 -2.70
N MET A 93 -7.87 4.66 -3.57
CA MET A 93 -8.88 3.60 -3.55
C MET A 93 -8.30 2.29 -4.05
N GLU A 94 -7.46 2.32 -5.07
CA GLU A 94 -6.77 1.11 -5.58
C GLU A 94 -5.95 0.45 -4.48
N ALA A 95 -5.17 1.23 -3.70
CA ALA A 95 -4.40 0.72 -2.58
C ALA A 95 -5.29 0.10 -1.49
N LEU A 96 -6.45 0.70 -1.20
CA LEU A 96 -7.42 0.13 -0.26
C LEU A 96 -8.09 -1.15 -0.79
N LEU A 97 -8.34 -1.26 -2.11
CA LEU A 97 -8.85 -2.48 -2.73
C LEU A 97 -7.85 -3.63 -2.59
N PHE A 98 -6.57 -3.37 -2.85
CA PHE A 98 -5.53 -4.36 -2.61
C PHE A 98 -5.40 -4.71 -1.12
N ALA A 99 -5.40 -3.71 -0.23
CA ALA A 99 -5.39 -3.96 1.21
C ALA A 99 -6.55 -4.86 1.68
N ALA A 100 -7.71 -4.73 1.05
CA ALA A 100 -8.87 -5.55 1.36
C ALA A 100 -8.90 -6.91 0.63
N GLY A 101 -7.98 -7.15 -0.32
CA GLY A 101 -8.03 -8.31 -1.21
C GLY A 101 -9.36 -8.41 -1.99
N SER A 102 -9.99 -7.27 -2.30
CA SER A 102 -11.35 -7.22 -2.84
C SER A 102 -11.50 -6.17 -3.94
N ARG A 103 -12.34 -6.47 -4.95
CA ARG A 103 -12.72 -5.51 -6.00
C ARG A 103 -13.88 -4.60 -5.59
N GLN A 104 -14.43 -4.78 -4.40
CA GLN A 104 -15.59 -4.03 -3.93
C GLN A 104 -15.15 -2.82 -3.11
N CYS A 105 -15.50 -1.61 -3.53
CA CYS A 105 -15.20 -0.38 -2.80
C CYS A 105 -15.78 -0.38 -1.37
N SER A 106 -16.92 -1.03 -1.13
CA SER A 106 -17.49 -1.18 0.20
C SER A 106 -16.58 -1.96 1.16
N ALA A 107 -15.94 -3.04 0.68
CA ALA A 107 -14.94 -3.78 1.45
C ALA A 107 -13.66 -2.95 1.66
N ALA A 108 -13.17 -2.30 0.60
CA ALA A 108 -11.97 -1.46 0.65
C ALA A 108 -12.09 -0.31 1.65
N THR A 109 -13.25 0.36 1.71
CA THR A 109 -13.48 1.49 2.64
C THR A 109 -13.44 1.08 4.12
N LEU A 110 -13.62 -0.21 4.44
CA LEU A 110 -13.44 -0.72 5.80
C LEU A 110 -11.99 -0.63 6.28
N PHE A 111 -11.02 -0.70 5.35
CA PHE A 111 -9.59 -0.61 5.65
C PHE A 111 -9.08 0.82 5.73
N GLY A 112 -9.91 1.80 5.41
CA GLY A 112 -9.61 3.23 5.53
C GLY A 112 -10.00 3.81 6.87
N ILE A 113 -10.03 5.15 6.93
CA ILE A 113 -10.40 5.92 8.12
C ILE A 113 -11.89 5.77 8.48
N HIS A 114 -12.17 5.92 9.78
CA HIS A 114 -13.53 5.93 10.33
C HIS A 114 -13.71 7.07 11.35
N SER A 115 -14.94 7.38 11.73
CA SER A 115 -15.21 8.31 12.82
C SER A 115 -14.76 7.71 14.16
N GLY A 116 -14.26 8.57 15.05
CA GLY A 116 -13.72 8.16 16.36
C GLY A 116 -12.19 8.08 16.35
N VAL A 117 -11.63 7.29 17.26
CA VAL A 117 -10.18 7.11 17.40
C VAL A 117 -9.68 6.15 16.34
N ASN A 118 -8.65 6.57 15.60
CA ASN A 118 -7.99 5.76 14.58
C ASN A 118 -6.50 5.62 14.91
N ILE A 119 -5.97 4.44 14.65
CA ILE A 119 -4.54 4.17 14.55
C ILE A 119 -4.29 3.85 13.08
N LEU A 120 -3.43 4.62 12.42
CA LEU A 120 -3.31 4.61 10.96
C LEU A 120 -1.87 4.37 10.52
N PHE A 121 -1.70 3.50 9.52
CA PHE A 121 -0.55 3.62 8.63
C PHE A 121 -0.87 4.69 7.59
N VAL A 122 -0.11 5.78 7.60
CA VAL A 122 -0.24 6.88 6.64
C VAL A 122 0.85 6.75 5.62
N CYS A 123 0.48 6.59 4.36
CA CYS A 123 1.40 6.48 3.24
C CYS A 123 1.32 7.73 2.35
N ILE A 124 2.48 8.26 1.99
CA ILE A 124 2.63 9.36 1.01
C ILE A 124 3.36 8.82 -0.22
N CYS A 125 2.75 8.94 -1.39
CA CYS A 125 3.27 8.43 -2.66
C CYS A 125 3.05 9.45 -3.79
N PRO A 126 4.12 10.03 -4.39
CA PRO A 126 5.52 10.00 -3.99
C PRO A 126 5.79 10.73 -2.67
N PRO A 127 6.85 10.37 -1.91
CA PRO A 127 7.14 10.95 -0.61
C PRO A 127 7.55 12.43 -0.73
N LYS A 128 7.11 13.25 0.23
CA LYS A 128 7.42 14.68 0.31
C LYS A 128 7.42 15.15 1.75
N ASP A 129 8.55 15.59 2.26
CA ASP A 129 8.71 16.06 3.65
C ASP A 129 7.71 17.16 4.05
N LYS A 130 7.42 18.06 3.10
CA LYS A 130 6.44 19.13 3.31
C LYS A 130 5.05 18.61 3.67
N VAL A 131 4.65 17.47 3.11
CA VAL A 131 3.32 16.88 3.37
C VAL A 131 3.23 16.38 4.81
N TRP A 132 4.29 15.79 5.34
CA TRP A 132 4.32 15.37 6.75
C TRP A 132 4.16 16.57 7.69
N ALA A 133 4.82 17.69 7.41
CA ALA A 133 4.66 18.92 8.18
C ALA A 133 3.24 19.47 8.11
N GLU A 134 2.59 19.42 6.95
CA GLU A 134 1.22 19.86 6.76
C GLU A 134 0.18 18.93 7.44
N LEU A 135 0.50 17.63 7.62
CA LEU A 135 -0.38 16.68 8.31
C LEU A 135 -0.22 16.72 9.85
N THR A 136 0.92 17.18 10.37
CA THR A 136 1.19 17.25 11.82
C THR A 136 0.09 17.97 12.64
N PRO A 137 -0.57 19.05 12.17
CA PRO A 137 -1.68 19.66 12.90
C PRO A 137 -2.96 18.81 12.96
N HIS A 138 -3.07 17.79 12.12
CA HIS A 138 -4.28 16.99 11.96
C HIS A 138 -4.17 15.60 12.60
N MET A 139 -2.96 15.09 12.82
CA MET A 139 -2.71 13.77 13.39
C MET A 139 -1.39 13.71 14.15
N HIS A 140 -1.29 12.81 15.10
CA HIS A 140 -0.10 12.63 15.92
C HIS A 140 0.70 11.44 15.39
N PHE A 141 1.90 11.71 14.85
CA PHE A 141 2.82 10.66 14.38
C PHE A 141 3.52 10.02 15.56
N VAL A 142 3.63 8.69 15.52
CA VAL A 142 4.31 7.87 16.53
C VAL A 142 5.40 7.03 15.88
N ALA A 143 6.50 6.81 16.61
CA ALA A 143 7.60 6.01 16.08
C ALA A 143 7.25 4.52 16.03
N ASP A 144 6.50 4.07 17.04
CA ASP A 144 6.06 2.69 17.20
C ASP A 144 4.82 2.64 18.08
N ILE A 145 3.94 1.69 17.84
CA ILE A 145 2.79 1.37 18.71
C ILE A 145 2.98 0.04 19.45
N GLY A 146 4.20 -0.53 19.39
CA GLY A 146 4.49 -1.86 19.90
C GLY A 146 3.93 -2.99 19.03
N ASP A 147 4.16 -4.22 19.46
CA ASP A 147 3.54 -5.37 18.79
C ASP A 147 2.04 -5.37 19.04
N THR A 148 1.30 -4.99 18.03
CA THR A 148 -0.18 -4.95 18.04
C THR A 148 -0.79 -6.29 17.65
N TRP A 149 -0.01 -7.36 17.56
CA TRP A 149 -0.50 -8.68 17.21
C TRP A 149 -1.19 -9.33 18.40
N THR A 150 -2.50 -9.14 18.50
CA THR A 150 -3.34 -9.74 19.55
C THR A 150 -4.23 -10.85 18.96
N LYS A 151 -4.75 -11.73 19.83
CA LYS A 151 -5.70 -12.76 19.41
C LYS A 151 -6.97 -12.16 18.80
N GLU A 152 -7.42 -11.02 19.33
CA GLU A 152 -8.58 -10.28 18.80
C GLU A 152 -8.31 -9.77 17.40
N LYS A 153 -7.11 -9.25 17.14
CA LYS A 153 -6.68 -8.82 15.81
C LYS A 153 -6.58 -10.01 14.85
N ALA A 154 -5.98 -11.11 15.28
CA ALA A 154 -5.90 -12.34 14.48
C ALA A 154 -7.30 -12.83 14.09
N THR A 155 -8.23 -12.94 15.04
CA THR A 155 -9.63 -13.33 14.78
C THR A 155 -10.33 -12.37 13.81
N ARG A 156 -10.09 -11.07 13.94
CA ARG A 156 -10.64 -10.06 13.04
C ARG A 156 -10.11 -10.23 11.61
N LEU A 157 -8.80 -10.45 11.46
CA LEU A 157 -8.18 -10.68 10.15
C LEU A 157 -8.69 -11.97 9.49
N MET A 158 -8.79 -13.07 10.24
CA MET A 158 -9.39 -14.31 9.73
C MET A 158 -10.78 -14.06 9.15
N LYS A 159 -11.62 -13.31 9.87
CA LYS A 159 -12.97 -12.95 9.41
C LYS A 159 -12.96 -12.03 8.18
N LEU A 160 -12.07 -11.03 8.14
CA LEU A 160 -11.99 -10.08 7.03
C LEU A 160 -11.53 -10.73 5.73
N PHE A 161 -10.64 -11.72 5.82
CA PHE A 161 -10.03 -12.39 4.67
C PHE A 161 -10.61 -13.79 4.40
N ASP A 162 -11.68 -14.16 5.08
CA ASP A 162 -12.32 -15.50 4.97
C ASP A 162 -11.29 -16.63 5.13
N ILE A 163 -10.46 -16.52 6.17
CA ILE A 163 -9.47 -17.52 6.54
C ILE A 163 -10.08 -18.41 7.62
N SER A 164 -10.19 -19.71 7.32
CA SER A 164 -10.74 -20.69 8.25
C SER A 164 -9.74 -21.11 9.34
N GLN A 165 -10.25 -21.59 10.48
CA GLN A 165 -9.39 -22.17 11.52
C GLN A 165 -8.57 -23.36 10.99
N ASN A 166 -9.14 -24.17 10.11
CA ASN A 166 -8.43 -25.31 9.51
C ASN A 166 -7.20 -24.86 8.69
N GLU A 167 -7.28 -23.73 7.97
CA GLU A 167 -6.13 -23.18 7.24
C GLU A 167 -5.04 -22.75 8.23
N VAL A 168 -5.42 -22.06 9.31
CA VAL A 168 -4.49 -21.65 10.36
C VAL A 168 -3.85 -22.86 11.05
N ASP A 169 -4.63 -23.90 11.36
CA ASP A 169 -4.11 -25.12 11.99
C ASP A 169 -3.12 -25.87 11.11
N LEU A 170 -3.26 -25.79 9.78
CA LEU A 170 -2.36 -26.41 8.81
C LEU A 170 -1.03 -25.67 8.67
N VAL A 171 -1.05 -24.34 8.69
CA VAL A 171 0.17 -23.53 8.44
C VAL A 171 0.84 -23.05 9.72
N GLY A 172 0.11 -22.97 10.84
CA GLY A 172 0.53 -22.39 12.10
C GLY A 172 0.00 -20.96 12.33
N GLU A 173 -0.33 -20.63 13.59
CA GLU A 173 -0.87 -19.30 13.94
C GLU A 173 0.11 -18.16 13.63
N ASP A 174 1.41 -18.41 13.70
CA ASP A 174 2.48 -17.47 13.38
C ASP A 174 2.52 -17.08 11.90
N ARG A 175 1.93 -17.91 11.03
CA ARG A 175 1.86 -17.69 9.59
C ARG A 175 0.55 -17.06 9.09
N LEU A 176 -0.33 -16.64 9.98
CA LEU A 176 -1.59 -15.98 9.58
C LEU A 176 -1.33 -14.71 8.73
N LYS A 177 -0.25 -13.97 9.01
CA LYS A 177 0.14 -12.82 8.18
C LYS A 177 0.39 -13.21 6.73
N GLU A 178 1.04 -14.34 6.50
CA GLU A 178 1.32 -14.86 5.15
C GLU A 178 0.03 -15.25 4.41
N LEU A 179 -0.93 -15.87 5.10
CA LEU A 179 -2.25 -16.17 4.52
C LEU A 179 -2.99 -14.88 4.09
N VAL A 180 -2.89 -13.81 4.87
CA VAL A 180 -3.45 -12.51 4.49
C VAL A 180 -2.76 -11.98 3.22
N LEU A 181 -1.42 -12.02 3.16
CA LEU A 181 -0.67 -11.57 1.99
C LEU A 181 -1.00 -12.40 0.75
N GLU A 182 -1.22 -13.69 0.89
CA GLU A 182 -1.69 -14.55 -0.19
C GLU A 182 -3.05 -14.12 -0.73
N ARG A 183 -4.02 -13.81 0.16
CA ARG A 183 -5.36 -13.33 -0.26
C ARG A 183 -5.29 -12.05 -1.07
N ILE A 184 -4.45 -11.09 -0.68
CA ILE A 184 -4.31 -9.84 -1.45
C ILE A 184 -3.59 -10.05 -2.77
N ALA A 185 -2.60 -10.96 -2.84
CA ALA A 185 -1.93 -11.30 -4.07
C ALA A 185 -2.87 -11.96 -5.10
N LEU A 186 -3.83 -12.77 -4.63
CA LEU A 186 -4.83 -13.39 -5.51
C LEU A 186 -5.71 -12.37 -6.24
N LEU A 187 -5.92 -11.18 -5.68
CA LEU A 187 -6.66 -10.12 -6.36
C LEU A 187 -6.00 -9.71 -7.69
N GLU A 188 -4.67 -9.76 -7.78
CA GLU A 188 -3.96 -9.45 -9.02
C GLU A 188 -4.16 -10.54 -10.09
N VAL A 189 -4.27 -11.80 -9.67
CA VAL A 189 -4.42 -12.95 -10.58
C VAL A 189 -5.83 -13.03 -11.16
N TYR A 190 -6.85 -12.67 -10.40
CA TYR A 190 -8.26 -12.75 -10.79
C TYR A 190 -8.83 -11.43 -11.33
N ARG A 191 -8.00 -10.59 -11.88
CA ARG A 191 -8.39 -9.33 -12.51
C ARG A 191 -9.24 -9.50 -13.76
#